data_c0b77acdbcb36aa48393680b515ffed0
#
_entry.id   c0b77acdbcb36aa48393680b515ffed0
#
_cell.length_a   1.000
_cell.length_b   1.000
_cell.length_c   1.000
_cell.angle_alpha   90.00
_cell.angle_beta   90.00
_cell.angle_gamma   90.00
#
_symmetry.space_group_name_H-M   'P 1'
#
loop_
_entity.id
_entity.type
_entity.pdbx_description
1 polymer ?
#
loop_
_entity_poly.entity_id
_entity_poly.type
_entity_poly.pdbx_seq_one_letter_code
_entity_poly.pdbx_strand_id
1 'polypeptide(L)'
;ALEAVEEIAAEVLPRGYDIEWSGVAREEKESGGQSLVIFAICLVFVYLLLAAQYESLLLPLPVILSLPAGVFGSFLLLYAVGLENNIYAQVALVMLIGLLGKNAILIIEVANQCRKEGVSIMGAAIQGATSRLRPILMTSFAFISGLIPLAVASGAGALGNRSIGTAAAGGMLIGTFVGIFLIPGLYVISVSYTHLRAHETLRHL
;
A
#
# COMPACT_ATOMS: atom_id res chain seq x y z
N ALA A 1 -4.29 6.02 25.34
CA ALA A 1 -5.54 6.08 26.13
C ALA A 1 -5.82 4.71 26.78
N LEU A 2 -5.79 3.59 26.06
CA LEU A 2 -6.08 2.25 26.62
C LEU A 2 -5.06 1.86 27.72
N GLU A 3 -3.76 2.06 27.47
CA GLU A 3 -2.70 1.79 28.45
C GLU A 3 -2.86 2.61 29.74
N ALA A 4 -3.23 3.88 29.62
CA ALA A 4 -3.46 4.74 30.79
C ALA A 4 -4.65 4.28 31.63
N VAL A 5 -5.69 3.73 31.03
CA VAL A 5 -6.83 3.17 31.74
C VAL A 5 -6.44 1.89 32.47
N GLU A 6 -5.62 1.03 31.86
CA GLU A 6 -5.08 -0.18 32.49
C GLU A 6 -4.17 0.15 33.69
N GLU A 7 -3.31 1.14 33.53
CA GLU A 7 -2.39 1.59 34.57
C GLU A 7 -3.16 2.15 35.79
N ILE A 8 -4.14 3.02 35.55
CA ILE A 8 -5.00 3.56 36.60
C ILE A 8 -5.86 2.46 37.25
N ALA A 9 -6.38 1.53 36.47
CA ALA A 9 -7.19 0.45 37.01
C ALA A 9 -6.38 -0.52 37.86
N ALA A 10 -5.14 -0.82 37.49
CA ALA A 10 -4.24 -1.66 38.29
C ALA A 10 -3.91 -1.01 39.65
N GLU A 11 -3.97 0.33 39.75
CA GLU A 11 -3.70 1.08 40.96
C GLU A 11 -4.94 1.26 41.85
N VAL A 12 -6.11 1.43 41.24
CA VAL A 12 -7.35 1.82 41.94
C VAL A 12 -8.28 0.66 42.20
N LEU A 13 -8.26 -0.42 41.43
CA LEU A 13 -9.17 -1.56 41.57
C LEU A 13 -8.83 -2.44 42.79
N PRO A 14 -9.82 -2.79 43.66
CA PRO A 14 -9.60 -3.72 44.76
C PRO A 14 -9.24 -5.12 44.25
N ARG A 15 -8.56 -5.91 45.09
CA ARG A 15 -8.20 -7.29 44.74
C ARG A 15 -9.44 -8.12 44.42
N GLY A 16 -9.46 -8.73 43.24
CA GLY A 16 -10.56 -9.57 42.75
C GLY A 16 -11.44 -8.93 41.65
N TYR A 17 -11.13 -7.68 41.28
CA TYR A 17 -11.75 -7.00 40.13
C TYR A 17 -10.72 -6.88 39.00
N ASP A 18 -11.21 -7.08 37.79
CA ASP A 18 -10.41 -6.95 36.56
C ASP A 18 -11.16 -6.13 35.51
N ILE A 19 -10.47 -5.60 34.53
CA ILE A 19 -11.07 -4.84 33.43
C ILE A 19 -11.30 -5.78 32.25
N GLU A 20 -12.52 -5.85 31.76
CA GLU A 20 -12.84 -6.50 30.50
C GLU A 20 -13.16 -5.45 29.43
N TRP A 21 -12.37 -5.46 28.36
CA TRP A 21 -12.57 -4.59 27.21
C TRP A 21 -13.69 -5.11 26.33
N SER A 22 -14.58 -4.24 25.87
CA SER A 22 -15.66 -4.60 24.95
C SER A 22 -15.66 -3.73 23.70
N GLY A 23 -16.29 -4.22 22.61
CA GLY A 23 -16.41 -3.50 21.34
C GLY A 23 -15.07 -3.20 20.69
N VAL A 24 -14.95 -2.01 20.09
CA VAL A 24 -13.76 -1.59 19.31
C VAL A 24 -12.48 -1.57 20.14
N ALA A 25 -12.56 -1.24 21.44
CA ALA A 25 -11.39 -1.19 22.32
C ALA A 25 -10.77 -2.59 22.52
N ARG A 26 -11.60 -3.64 22.59
CA ARG A 26 -11.13 -5.03 22.63
C ARG A 26 -10.45 -5.42 21.32
N GLU A 27 -11.10 -5.10 20.19
CA GLU A 27 -10.54 -5.39 18.86
C GLU A 27 -9.19 -4.67 18.64
N GLU A 28 -9.05 -3.43 19.09
CA GLU A 28 -7.82 -2.66 18.99
C GLU A 28 -6.69 -3.27 19.83
N LYS A 29 -7.01 -3.77 21.02
CA LYS A 29 -6.03 -4.45 21.87
C LYS A 29 -5.60 -5.81 21.31
N GLU A 30 -6.56 -6.62 20.85
CA GLU A 30 -6.28 -7.93 20.25
C GLU A 30 -5.54 -7.82 18.90
N SER A 31 -5.84 -6.78 18.12
CA SER A 31 -5.26 -6.60 16.77
C SER A 31 -3.90 -5.91 16.76
N GLY A 32 -3.49 -5.25 17.83
CA GLY A 32 -2.27 -4.44 17.88
C GLY A 32 -0.98 -5.17 17.47
N GLY A 33 -0.91 -6.49 17.68
CA GLY A 33 0.21 -7.33 17.24
C GLY A 33 -0.05 -8.11 15.93
N GLN A 34 -1.29 -8.34 15.58
CA GLN A 34 -1.67 -9.17 14.43
C GLN A 34 -1.61 -8.40 13.11
N SER A 35 -1.83 -7.10 13.13
CA SER A 35 -1.86 -6.26 11.92
C SER A 35 -0.56 -6.30 11.13
N LEU A 36 0.59 -6.30 11.80
CA LEU A 36 1.90 -6.39 11.15
C LEU A 36 2.07 -7.74 10.43
N VAL A 37 1.61 -8.82 11.06
CA VAL A 37 1.68 -10.18 10.50
C VAL A 37 0.76 -10.29 9.28
N ILE A 38 -0.46 -9.79 9.37
CA ILE A 38 -1.42 -9.77 8.24
C ILE A 38 -0.83 -8.96 7.07
N PHE A 39 -0.26 -7.79 7.36
CA PHE A 39 0.37 -6.94 6.34
C PHE A 39 1.54 -7.64 5.65
N ALA A 40 2.41 -8.32 6.41
CA ALA A 40 3.53 -9.09 5.88
C ALA A 40 3.04 -10.26 5.02
N ILE A 41 2.03 -11.00 5.46
CA ILE A 41 1.44 -12.11 4.69
C ILE A 41 0.83 -11.58 3.39
N CYS A 42 0.09 -10.47 3.42
CA CYS A 42 -0.45 -9.82 2.22
C CYS A 42 0.65 -9.45 1.22
N LEU A 43 1.75 -8.85 1.68
CA LEU A 43 2.87 -8.49 0.82
C LEU A 43 3.53 -9.72 0.18
N VAL A 44 3.78 -10.77 0.97
CA VAL A 44 4.35 -12.03 0.47
C VAL A 44 3.42 -12.67 -0.56
N PHE A 45 2.11 -12.72 -0.28
CA PHE A 45 1.13 -13.30 -1.19
C PHE A 45 1.06 -12.52 -2.51
N VAL A 46 1.00 -11.20 -2.45
CA VAL A 46 1.02 -10.34 -3.65
C VAL A 46 2.32 -10.53 -4.43
N TYR A 47 3.47 -10.60 -3.75
CA TYR A 47 4.75 -10.87 -4.41
C TYR A 47 4.77 -12.21 -5.14
N LEU A 48 4.34 -13.30 -4.49
CA LEU A 48 4.32 -14.63 -5.08
C LEU A 48 3.35 -14.70 -6.27
N LEU A 49 2.18 -14.08 -6.16
CA LEU A 49 1.21 -14.01 -7.25
C LEU A 49 1.78 -13.26 -8.47
N LEU A 50 2.45 -12.13 -8.24
CA LEU A 50 3.10 -11.37 -9.30
C LEU A 50 4.30 -12.12 -9.90
N ALA A 51 5.09 -12.81 -9.08
CA ALA A 51 6.20 -13.62 -9.54
C ALA A 51 5.72 -14.76 -10.46
N ALA A 52 4.61 -15.39 -10.10
CA ALA A 52 3.98 -16.41 -10.93
C ALA A 52 3.41 -15.83 -12.24
N GLN A 53 2.81 -14.64 -12.21
CA GLN A 53 2.24 -13.99 -13.39
C GLN A 53 3.30 -13.53 -14.39
N TYR A 54 4.43 -13.01 -13.90
CA TYR A 54 5.52 -12.51 -14.75
C TYR A 54 6.59 -13.54 -15.06
N GLU A 55 6.49 -14.76 -14.52
CA GLU A 55 7.52 -15.80 -14.63
C GLU A 55 8.92 -15.28 -14.28
N SER A 56 8.99 -14.32 -13.37
CA SER A 56 10.21 -13.63 -12.98
C SER A 56 10.15 -13.19 -11.52
N LEU A 57 11.23 -13.40 -10.77
CA LEU A 57 11.35 -12.93 -9.40
C LEU A 57 11.74 -11.46 -9.28
N LEU A 58 12.28 -10.83 -10.34
CA LEU A 58 12.75 -9.45 -10.30
C LEU A 58 11.70 -8.44 -10.77
N LEU A 59 10.82 -8.82 -11.68
CA LEU A 59 9.77 -7.94 -12.21
C LEU A 59 8.72 -7.49 -11.17
N PRO A 60 8.38 -8.26 -10.11
CA PRO A 60 7.50 -7.79 -9.04
C PRO A 60 8.12 -6.75 -8.12
N LEU A 61 9.45 -6.64 -8.04
CA LEU A 61 10.12 -5.71 -7.12
C LEU A 61 9.71 -4.23 -7.30
N PRO A 62 9.63 -3.68 -8.52
CA PRO A 62 9.12 -2.32 -8.72
C PRO A 62 7.74 -2.08 -8.14
N VAL A 63 6.84 -3.08 -8.20
CA VAL A 63 5.50 -2.97 -7.63
C VAL A 63 5.58 -2.84 -6.12
N ILE A 64 6.30 -3.74 -5.46
CA ILE A 64 6.42 -3.76 -4.00
C ILE A 64 7.16 -2.52 -3.47
N LEU A 65 8.23 -2.10 -4.15
CA LEU A 65 8.99 -0.90 -3.77
C LEU A 65 8.19 0.40 -3.94
N SER A 66 7.10 0.39 -4.71
CA SER A 66 6.21 1.55 -4.83
C SER A 66 5.19 1.67 -3.68
N LEU A 67 4.88 0.57 -2.97
CA LEU A 67 3.88 0.54 -1.91
C LEU A 67 4.22 1.42 -0.70
N PRO A 68 5.48 1.50 -0.21
CA PRO A 68 5.85 2.37 0.90
C PRO A 68 5.48 3.84 0.69
N ALA A 69 5.47 4.33 -0.56
CA ALA A 69 5.03 5.69 -0.87
C ALA A 69 3.54 5.91 -0.53
N GLY A 70 2.70 4.90 -0.79
CA GLY A 70 1.29 4.94 -0.42
C GLY A 70 1.07 4.86 1.09
N VAL A 71 1.82 4.00 1.77
CA VAL A 71 1.79 3.89 3.24
C VAL A 71 2.20 5.21 3.88
N PHE A 72 3.27 5.82 3.39
CA PHE A 72 3.70 7.15 3.82
C PHE A 72 2.61 8.20 3.61
N GLY A 73 1.95 8.20 2.45
CA GLY A 73 0.85 9.10 2.13
C GLY A 73 -0.35 8.96 3.07
N SER A 74 -0.68 7.72 3.45
CA SER A 74 -1.75 7.45 4.42
C SER A 74 -1.43 8.04 5.80
N PHE A 75 -0.25 7.78 6.33
CA PHE A 75 0.16 8.31 7.63
C PHE A 75 0.32 9.82 7.62
N LEU A 76 0.82 10.40 6.52
CA LEU A 76 0.96 11.83 6.39
C LEU A 76 -0.41 12.53 6.49
N LEU A 77 -1.42 12.02 5.79
CA LEU A 77 -2.75 12.63 5.80
C LEU A 77 -3.49 12.37 7.12
N LEU A 78 -3.33 11.19 7.73
CA LEU A 78 -3.85 10.93 9.08
C LEU A 78 -3.27 11.92 10.09
N TYR A 79 -1.96 12.13 10.06
CA TYR A 79 -1.28 13.08 10.94
C TYR A 79 -1.75 14.53 10.71
N ALA A 80 -1.90 14.94 9.44
CA ALA A 80 -2.36 16.30 9.08
C ALA A 80 -3.80 16.59 9.57
N VAL A 81 -4.66 15.56 9.62
CA VAL A 81 -6.05 15.67 10.09
C VAL A 81 -6.15 15.44 11.60
N GLY A 82 -5.07 15.02 12.28
CA GLY A 82 -5.04 14.73 13.71
C GLY A 82 -5.77 13.45 14.09
N LEU A 83 -5.77 12.45 13.20
CA LEU A 83 -6.34 11.13 13.45
C LEU A 83 -5.23 10.14 13.86
N GLU A 84 -5.54 9.31 14.85
CA GLU A 84 -4.64 8.25 15.32
C GLU A 84 -4.66 7.04 14.38
N ASN A 85 -3.56 6.27 14.41
CA ASN A 85 -3.49 4.99 13.70
C ASN A 85 -4.29 3.94 14.47
N ASN A 86 -5.49 3.69 14.02
CA ASN A 86 -6.42 2.71 14.57
C ASN A 86 -6.62 1.53 13.59
N ILE A 87 -7.37 0.52 14.02
CA ILE A 87 -7.73 -0.65 13.21
C ILE A 87 -8.29 -0.26 11.83
N TYR A 88 -9.11 0.79 11.77
CA TYR A 88 -9.73 1.25 10.53
C TYR A 88 -8.69 1.81 9.55
N ALA A 89 -7.70 2.54 10.04
CA ALA A 89 -6.57 3.02 9.23
C ALA A 89 -5.73 1.83 8.70
N GLN A 90 -5.54 0.79 9.50
CA GLN A 90 -4.80 -0.42 9.09
C GLN A 90 -5.54 -1.20 8.01
N VAL A 91 -6.87 -1.32 8.09
CA VAL A 91 -7.70 -1.90 7.01
C VAL A 91 -7.55 -1.10 5.71
N ALA A 92 -7.55 0.23 5.82
CA ALA A 92 -7.32 1.11 4.65
C ALA A 92 -5.94 0.88 4.02
N LEU A 93 -4.89 0.64 4.82
CA LEU A 93 -3.55 0.31 4.31
C LEU A 93 -3.52 -1.01 3.52
N VAL A 94 -4.18 -2.06 4.03
CA VAL A 94 -4.29 -3.34 3.31
C VAL A 94 -5.01 -3.16 1.97
N MET A 95 -6.11 -2.40 1.95
CA MET A 95 -6.84 -2.08 0.73
C MET A 95 -5.97 -1.31 -0.28
N LEU A 96 -5.14 -0.38 0.18
CA LEU A 96 -4.22 0.40 -0.66
C LEU A 96 -3.18 -0.46 -1.36
N ILE A 97 -2.67 -1.53 -0.73
CA ILE A 97 -1.74 -2.46 -1.37
C ILE A 97 -2.33 -3.00 -2.67
N GLY A 98 -3.58 -3.44 -2.64
CA GLY A 98 -4.27 -3.94 -3.84
C GLY A 98 -4.47 -2.87 -4.91
N LEU A 99 -4.87 -1.67 -4.51
CA LEU A 99 -5.17 -0.57 -5.45
C LEU A 99 -3.91 0.00 -6.09
N LEU A 100 -2.86 0.27 -5.30
CA LEU A 100 -1.58 0.78 -5.81
C LEU A 100 -0.85 -0.30 -6.60
N GLY A 101 -0.88 -1.55 -6.13
CA GLY A 101 -0.34 -2.70 -6.85
C GLY A 101 -0.94 -2.82 -8.25
N LYS A 102 -2.27 -2.71 -8.39
CA LYS A 102 -2.94 -2.71 -9.67
C LYS A 102 -2.43 -1.62 -10.62
N ASN A 103 -2.24 -0.40 -10.12
CA ASN A 103 -1.71 0.70 -10.93
C ASN A 103 -0.28 0.43 -11.42
N ALA A 104 0.56 -0.13 -10.55
CA ALA A 104 1.93 -0.50 -10.89
C ALA A 104 1.97 -1.63 -11.94
N ILE A 105 1.14 -2.67 -11.77
CA ILE A 105 1.02 -3.79 -12.70
C ILE A 105 0.68 -3.30 -14.09
N LEU A 106 -0.28 -2.39 -14.23
CA LEU A 106 -0.71 -1.86 -15.53
C LEU A 106 0.41 -1.14 -16.28
N ILE A 107 1.29 -0.43 -15.58
CA ILE A 107 2.45 0.24 -16.19
C ILE A 107 3.48 -0.79 -16.67
N ILE A 108 3.81 -1.76 -15.81
CA ILE A 108 4.82 -2.78 -16.09
C ILE A 108 4.38 -3.69 -17.25
N GLU A 109 3.10 -4.05 -17.31
CA GLU A 109 2.58 -4.90 -18.36
C GLU A 109 2.71 -4.26 -19.74
N VAL A 110 2.35 -2.98 -19.88
CA VAL A 110 2.55 -2.27 -21.14
C VAL A 110 4.02 -2.10 -21.47
N ALA A 111 4.87 -1.80 -20.47
CA ALA A 111 6.31 -1.72 -20.69
C ALA A 111 6.89 -3.05 -21.19
N ASN A 112 6.46 -4.19 -20.61
CA ASN A 112 6.86 -5.52 -21.07
C ASN A 112 6.37 -5.83 -22.50
N GLN A 113 5.15 -5.41 -22.85
CA GLN A 113 4.65 -5.57 -24.21
C GLN A 113 5.48 -4.78 -25.21
N CYS A 114 5.78 -3.50 -24.93
CA CYS A 114 6.66 -2.68 -25.78
C CYS A 114 8.07 -3.28 -25.92
N ARG A 115 8.58 -3.94 -24.86
CA ARG A 115 9.85 -4.66 -24.93
C ARG A 115 9.83 -5.84 -25.88
N LYS A 116 8.72 -6.61 -25.88
CA LYS A 116 8.52 -7.72 -26.84
C LYS A 116 8.46 -7.24 -28.30
N GLU A 117 8.02 -6.02 -28.53
CA GLU A 117 7.98 -5.34 -29.83
C GLU A 117 9.33 -4.74 -30.26
N GLY A 118 10.39 -4.91 -29.44
CA GLY A 118 11.77 -4.48 -29.75
C GLY A 118 12.12 -3.06 -29.31
N VAL A 119 11.25 -2.38 -28.55
CA VAL A 119 11.54 -1.03 -28.01
C VAL A 119 12.66 -1.11 -26.96
N SER A 120 13.51 -0.10 -26.87
CA SER A 120 14.56 0.01 -25.85
C SER A 120 13.98 -0.01 -24.43
N ILE A 121 14.76 -0.46 -23.43
CA ILE A 121 14.30 -0.57 -22.02
C ILE A 121 13.74 0.76 -21.51
N MET A 122 14.48 1.86 -21.74
CA MET A 122 14.05 3.19 -21.34
C MET A 122 12.80 3.66 -22.10
N GLY A 123 12.76 3.42 -23.42
CA GLY A 123 11.60 3.74 -24.25
C GLY A 123 10.34 2.99 -23.82
N ALA A 124 10.46 1.71 -23.53
CA ALA A 124 9.35 0.87 -23.06
C ALA A 124 8.82 1.34 -21.70
N ALA A 125 9.71 1.70 -20.77
CA ALA A 125 9.32 2.23 -19.46
C ALA A 125 8.53 3.54 -19.58
N ILE A 126 9.01 4.48 -20.38
CA ILE A 126 8.36 5.77 -20.62
C ILE A 126 7.02 5.57 -21.35
N GLN A 127 6.98 4.72 -22.35
CA GLN A 127 5.76 4.43 -23.11
C GLN A 127 4.71 3.74 -22.23
N GLY A 128 5.12 2.80 -21.36
CA GLY A 128 4.26 2.17 -20.38
C GLY A 128 3.63 3.19 -19.43
N ALA A 129 4.44 4.10 -18.87
CA ALA A 129 3.95 5.14 -17.98
C ALA A 129 3.02 6.13 -18.68
N THR A 130 3.41 6.65 -19.84
CA THR A 130 2.62 7.69 -20.54
C THR A 130 1.30 7.16 -21.08
N SER A 131 1.26 5.94 -21.61
CA SER A 131 0.02 5.34 -22.11
C SER A 131 -1.00 5.05 -21.01
N ARG A 132 -0.53 4.74 -19.80
CA ARG A 132 -1.38 4.43 -18.63
C ARG A 132 -1.63 5.62 -17.70
N LEU A 133 -0.97 6.74 -17.91
CA LEU A 133 -1.11 7.94 -17.06
C LEU A 133 -2.58 8.37 -16.90
N ARG A 134 -3.29 8.55 -18.02
CA ARG A 134 -4.69 9.01 -18.00
C ARG A 134 -5.63 8.01 -17.29
N PRO A 135 -5.67 6.72 -17.61
CA PRO A 135 -6.49 5.74 -16.88
C PRO A 135 -6.20 5.68 -15.39
N ILE A 136 -4.91 5.70 -15.00
CA ILE A 136 -4.50 5.66 -13.59
C ILE A 136 -4.99 6.91 -12.84
N LEU A 137 -4.78 8.10 -13.39
CA LEU A 137 -5.25 9.33 -12.79
C LEU A 137 -6.78 9.38 -12.67
N MET A 138 -7.52 8.94 -13.72
CA MET A 138 -8.98 8.89 -13.67
C MET A 138 -9.48 7.98 -12.54
N THR A 139 -8.92 6.77 -12.42
CA THR A 139 -9.34 5.82 -11.38
C THR A 139 -8.94 6.30 -9.98
N SER A 140 -7.77 6.89 -9.83
CA SER A 140 -7.30 7.43 -8.55
C SER A 140 -8.14 8.61 -8.09
N PHE A 141 -8.44 9.57 -8.96
CA PHE A 141 -9.30 10.70 -8.63
C PHE A 141 -10.74 10.28 -8.36
N ALA A 142 -11.29 9.33 -9.13
CA ALA A 142 -12.62 8.80 -8.87
C ALA A 142 -12.69 8.11 -7.49
N PHE A 143 -11.67 7.32 -7.15
CA PHE A 143 -11.58 6.66 -5.85
C PHE A 143 -11.46 7.67 -4.70
N ILE A 144 -10.56 8.65 -4.81
CA ILE A 144 -10.40 9.71 -3.80
C ILE A 144 -11.70 10.48 -3.62
N SER A 145 -12.36 10.87 -4.72
CA SER A 145 -13.65 11.59 -4.66
C SER A 145 -14.74 10.76 -3.98
N GLY A 146 -14.77 9.44 -4.20
CA GLY A 146 -15.67 8.52 -3.52
C GLY A 146 -15.41 8.39 -2.01
N LEU A 147 -14.18 8.65 -1.56
CA LEU A 147 -13.81 8.61 -0.14
C LEU A 147 -14.03 9.93 0.61
N ILE A 148 -14.23 11.05 -0.10
CA ILE A 148 -14.46 12.35 0.55
C ILE A 148 -15.63 12.30 1.55
N PRO A 149 -16.81 11.72 1.22
CA PRO A 149 -17.90 11.61 2.18
C PRO A 149 -17.52 10.85 3.46
N LEU A 150 -16.68 9.80 3.33
CA LEU A 150 -16.18 9.07 4.50
C LEU A 150 -15.22 9.92 5.33
N ALA A 151 -14.32 10.65 4.69
CA ALA A 151 -13.31 11.47 5.35
C ALA A 151 -13.93 12.64 6.14
N VAL A 152 -15.11 13.15 5.72
CA VAL A 152 -15.82 14.24 6.39
C VAL A 152 -17.03 13.76 7.21
N ALA A 153 -17.18 12.45 7.40
CA ALA A 153 -18.31 11.88 8.15
C ALA A 153 -18.42 12.45 9.57
N SER A 154 -19.64 12.61 10.06
CA SER A 154 -19.96 13.10 11.41
C SER A 154 -21.02 12.23 12.06
N GLY A 155 -21.02 12.16 13.40
CA GLY A 155 -21.99 11.37 14.17
C GLY A 155 -21.38 10.11 14.80
N ALA A 156 -22.25 9.20 15.27
CA ALA A 156 -21.85 7.96 15.89
C ALA A 156 -21.11 7.07 14.88
N GLY A 157 -19.91 6.58 15.25
CA GLY A 157 -19.05 5.79 14.34
C GLY A 157 -18.25 6.59 13.31
N ALA A 158 -18.37 7.92 13.31
CA ALA A 158 -17.66 8.79 12.36
C ALA A 158 -16.14 8.63 12.42
N LEU A 159 -15.56 8.33 13.58
CA LEU A 159 -14.12 8.19 13.75
C LEU A 159 -13.55 7.09 12.86
N GLY A 160 -14.18 5.91 12.82
CA GLY A 160 -13.77 4.80 11.96
C GLY A 160 -13.86 5.16 10.47
N ASN A 161 -14.99 5.74 10.05
CA ASN A 161 -15.19 6.15 8.65
C ASN A 161 -14.17 7.21 8.23
N ARG A 162 -13.92 8.22 9.09
CA ARG A 162 -12.91 9.25 8.83
C ARG A 162 -11.50 8.67 8.74
N SER A 163 -11.16 7.72 9.60
CA SER A 163 -9.86 7.07 9.55
C SER A 163 -9.65 6.29 8.26
N ILE A 164 -10.65 5.48 7.82
CA ILE A 164 -10.59 4.77 6.54
C ILE A 164 -10.49 5.76 5.38
N GLY A 165 -11.43 6.73 5.32
CA GLY A 165 -11.49 7.68 4.21
C GLY A 165 -10.22 8.51 4.07
N THR A 166 -9.70 9.02 5.18
CA THR A 166 -8.49 9.86 5.20
C THR A 166 -7.24 9.04 4.87
N ALA A 167 -7.05 7.88 5.50
CA ALA A 167 -5.89 7.02 5.24
C ALA A 167 -5.85 6.56 3.78
N ALA A 168 -6.98 6.07 3.26
CA ALA A 168 -7.05 5.58 1.89
C ALA A 168 -6.91 6.70 0.85
N ALA A 169 -7.53 7.86 1.07
CA ALA A 169 -7.39 9.02 0.17
C ALA A 169 -5.95 9.53 0.14
N GLY A 170 -5.30 9.69 1.30
CA GLY A 170 -3.91 10.12 1.41
C GLY A 170 -2.93 9.18 0.76
N GLY A 171 -3.09 7.88 1.04
CA GLY A 171 -2.25 6.85 0.45
C GLY A 171 -2.40 6.75 -1.06
N MET A 172 -3.65 6.84 -1.56
CA MET A 172 -3.92 6.82 -3.00
C MET A 172 -3.37 8.05 -3.71
N LEU A 173 -3.50 9.23 -3.12
CA LEU A 173 -3.01 10.48 -3.70
C LEU A 173 -1.49 10.44 -3.84
N ILE A 174 -0.77 10.27 -2.74
CA ILE A 174 0.70 10.30 -2.73
C ILE A 174 1.26 9.06 -3.43
N GLY A 175 0.69 7.88 -3.18
CA GLY A 175 1.11 6.64 -3.82
C GLY A 175 0.97 6.68 -5.34
N THR A 176 -0.10 7.26 -5.88
CA THR A 176 -0.28 7.43 -7.32
C THR A 176 0.73 8.43 -7.89
N PHE A 177 0.87 9.62 -7.29
CA PHE A 177 1.82 10.62 -7.78
C PHE A 177 3.25 10.11 -7.77
N VAL A 178 3.71 9.58 -6.64
CA VAL A 178 5.07 9.04 -6.52
C VAL A 178 5.25 7.80 -7.39
N GLY A 179 4.24 6.92 -7.43
CA GLY A 179 4.27 5.68 -8.21
C GLY A 179 4.47 5.90 -9.70
N ILE A 180 3.81 6.90 -10.29
CA ILE A 180 3.94 7.23 -11.72
C ILE A 180 5.39 7.52 -12.11
N PHE A 181 6.18 8.15 -11.22
CA PHE A 181 7.59 8.44 -11.47
C PHE A 181 8.51 7.31 -11.04
N LEU A 182 8.20 6.67 -9.91
CA LEU A 182 9.06 5.65 -9.31
C LEU A 182 9.02 4.33 -10.08
N ILE A 183 7.84 3.88 -10.52
CA ILE A 183 7.65 2.59 -11.16
C ILE A 183 8.44 2.44 -12.45
N PRO A 184 8.42 3.41 -13.41
CA PRO A 184 9.23 3.33 -14.62
C PRO A 184 10.73 3.28 -14.32
N GLY A 185 11.20 4.07 -13.34
CA GLY A 185 12.60 4.05 -12.91
C GLY A 185 13.03 2.70 -12.35
N LEU A 186 12.24 2.16 -11.44
CA LEU A 186 12.49 0.83 -10.84
C LEU A 186 12.39 -0.30 -11.88
N TYR A 187 11.50 -0.18 -12.85
CA TYR A 187 11.39 -1.13 -13.96
C TYR A 187 12.68 -1.17 -14.79
N VAL A 188 13.23 -0.01 -15.16
CA VAL A 188 14.51 0.07 -15.89
C VAL A 188 15.62 -0.62 -15.11
N ILE A 189 15.71 -0.36 -13.81
CA ILE A 189 16.71 -0.98 -12.93
C ILE A 189 16.53 -2.50 -12.92
N SER A 190 15.32 -3.00 -12.66
CA SER A 190 15.03 -4.44 -12.56
C SER A 190 15.35 -5.20 -13.86
N VAL A 191 14.97 -4.63 -15.00
CA VAL A 191 15.22 -5.25 -16.31
C VAL A 191 16.71 -5.19 -16.67
N SER A 192 17.40 -4.12 -16.34
CA SER A 192 18.87 -4.01 -16.58
C SER A 192 19.64 -5.05 -15.77
N TYR A 193 19.26 -5.30 -14.52
CA TYR A 193 19.87 -6.35 -13.69
C TYR A 193 19.63 -7.75 -14.26
N THR A 194 18.47 -8.04 -14.81
CA THR A 194 18.14 -9.32 -15.43
C THR A 194 19.02 -9.57 -16.66
N HIS A 195 19.24 -8.55 -17.48
CA HIS A 195 20.11 -8.65 -18.67
C HIS A 195 21.60 -8.84 -18.33
N LEU A 196 22.09 -8.17 -17.29
CA LEU A 196 23.49 -8.34 -16.84
C LEU A 196 23.73 -9.77 -16.35
N ARG A 197 22.84 -10.35 -15.57
CA ARG A 197 22.94 -11.73 -15.08
C ARG A 197 22.86 -12.77 -16.21
N ALA A 198 22.03 -12.56 -17.21
CA ALA A 198 21.92 -13.46 -18.35
C ALA A 198 23.22 -13.45 -19.19
N HIS A 199 23.91 -12.32 -19.30
CA HIS A 199 25.21 -12.22 -19.97
C HIS A 199 26.35 -12.87 -19.19
N GLU A 200 26.34 -12.83 -17.85
CA GLU A 200 27.35 -13.49 -17.02
C GLU A 200 27.24 -15.00 -17.08
N THR A 201 26.03 -15.56 -17.06
CA THR A 201 25.82 -17.02 -17.16
C THR A 201 26.24 -17.57 -18.53
N LEU A 202 26.07 -16.82 -19.62
CA LEU A 202 26.54 -17.22 -20.96
C LEU A 202 28.06 -17.10 -21.13
N ARG A 203 28.75 -16.39 -20.25
CA ARG A 203 30.21 -16.23 -20.29
C ARG A 203 30.95 -17.30 -19.51
N HIS A 204 30.25 -18.09 -18.72
CA HIS A 204 30.76 -19.18 -17.92
C HIS A 204 30.40 -20.60 -18.46
N LEU A 205 29.72 -20.66 -19.61
CA LEU A 205 29.51 -21.86 -20.43
C LEU A 205 30.43 -21.83 -21.66
#